data_91063e6e0b693858c06adcd2b154a45a
#
_entry.id   91063e6e0b693858c06adcd2b154a45a
#
_cell.length_a   1.000
_cell.length_b   1.000
_cell.length_c   1.000
_cell.angle_alpha   90.00
_cell.angle_beta   90.00
_cell.angle_gamma   90.00
#
_symmetry.space_group_name_H-M   'P 1'
#
loop_
_entity.id
_entity.type
_entity.pdbx_description
1 polymer ?
#
loop_
_entity_poly.entity_id
_entity_poly.type
_entity_poly.pdbx_seq_one_letter_code
_entity_poly.pdbx_strand_id
1 'polypeptide(L)'
;MKYDRSFPLIRTSSFCIPTHMQIIPHGAAQEVTGSCHELRIAGKRILLDCGLFQGKRQESAEKNATFAFDPSKDIDAMILSHAHMDHVGRVPVLWKRGYRNAVYCTYATRDLAEVMLADGGYIQEKDEEFFCKHLQKSMIKCDGPLYTQQDAA
;
A
#
# COMPACT_ATOMS: atom_id res chain seq x y z
N MET A 1 16.07 9.72 29.54
CA MET A 1 15.69 8.65 28.61
C MET A 1 16.94 7.80 28.35
N LYS A 2 17.07 6.60 28.94
CA LYS A 2 18.25 5.75 28.79
C LYS A 2 18.05 4.91 27.54
N TYR A 3 18.93 5.06 26.55
CA TYR A 3 18.99 4.20 25.36
C TYR A 3 19.53 2.83 25.79
N ASP A 4 18.69 1.81 25.74
CA ASP A 4 19.13 0.43 25.86
C ASP A 4 19.69 -0.03 24.51
N ARG A 5 21.00 -0.26 24.43
CA ARG A 5 21.72 -0.74 23.25
C ARG A 5 21.93 -2.25 23.24
N SER A 6 21.05 -3.01 23.83
CA SER A 6 21.10 -4.46 23.71
C SER A 6 20.42 -4.92 22.42
N PHE A 7 21.11 -4.75 21.29
CA PHE A 7 20.80 -5.54 20.10
C PHE A 7 21.16 -7.00 20.41
N PRO A 8 20.19 -7.94 20.34
CA PRO A 8 20.54 -9.34 20.43
C PRO A 8 21.47 -9.67 19.26
N LEU A 9 22.67 -10.15 19.57
CA LEU A 9 23.58 -10.72 18.58
C LEU A 9 22.79 -11.77 17.78
N ILE A 10 22.56 -11.48 16.50
CA ILE A 10 21.98 -12.45 15.57
C ILE A 10 22.97 -13.64 15.57
N ARG A 11 22.58 -14.73 16.23
CA ARG A 11 23.32 -15.98 16.11
C ARG A 11 23.32 -16.34 14.63
N THR A 12 24.50 -16.43 14.05
CA THR A 12 24.73 -16.95 12.71
C THR A 12 24.46 -18.47 12.71
N SER A 13 23.20 -18.87 12.87
CA SER A 13 22.78 -20.19 12.44
C SER A 13 22.83 -20.16 10.91
N SER A 14 23.55 -21.07 10.29
CA SER A 14 23.78 -21.32 8.88
C SER A 14 22.80 -20.54 7.99
N PHE A 15 23.23 -19.41 7.45
CA PHE A 15 22.41 -18.61 6.52
C PHE A 15 22.33 -19.44 5.25
N CYS A 16 21.32 -20.27 5.14
CA CYS A 16 20.99 -20.92 3.89
C CYS A 16 20.48 -19.80 2.97
N ILE A 17 21.34 -19.33 2.06
CA ILE A 17 20.93 -18.39 1.03
C ILE A 17 19.87 -19.13 0.21
N PRO A 18 18.61 -18.64 0.17
CA PRO A 18 17.58 -19.30 -0.61
C PRO A 18 18.04 -19.31 -2.08
N THR A 19 18.05 -20.47 -2.68
CA THR A 19 18.51 -20.68 -4.05
C THR A 19 17.64 -20.00 -5.11
N HIS A 20 16.45 -19.54 -4.72
CA HIS A 20 15.52 -18.85 -5.61
C HIS A 20 14.90 -17.65 -4.91
N MET A 21 15.10 -16.47 -5.47
CA MET A 21 14.42 -15.23 -5.14
C MET A 21 13.74 -14.72 -6.41
N GLN A 22 12.50 -14.25 -6.27
CA GLN A 22 11.74 -13.64 -7.37
C GLN A 22 11.25 -12.27 -6.93
N ILE A 23 11.29 -11.30 -7.85
CA ILE A 23 10.63 -10.00 -7.69
C ILE A 23 9.55 -9.92 -8.76
N ILE A 24 8.30 -9.69 -8.33
CA ILE A 24 7.14 -9.59 -9.20
C ILE A 24 6.60 -8.18 -9.06
N PRO A 25 6.71 -7.33 -10.09
CA PRO A 25 6.13 -5.99 -10.06
C PRO A 25 4.60 -6.09 -10.26
N HIS A 26 3.86 -5.43 -9.37
CA HIS A 26 2.41 -5.22 -9.45
C HIS A 26 2.06 -3.77 -9.79
N GLY A 27 3.06 -2.91 -9.94
CA GLY A 27 2.98 -1.51 -10.33
C GLY A 27 4.37 -0.89 -10.41
N ALA A 28 4.46 0.35 -10.87
CA ALA A 28 5.70 1.07 -11.17
C ALA A 28 6.68 0.27 -12.08
N ALA A 29 6.11 -0.52 -12.99
CA ALA A 29 6.83 -1.23 -14.02
C ALA A 29 6.40 -0.68 -15.38
N GLN A 30 7.29 0.01 -16.08
CA GLN A 30 7.01 0.80 -17.29
C GLN A 30 6.06 1.99 -17.06
N GLU A 31 5.82 2.35 -15.81
CA GLU A 31 5.06 3.53 -15.37
C GLU A 31 5.69 4.09 -14.09
N VAL A 32 5.41 5.38 -13.76
CA VAL A 32 6.13 6.10 -12.70
C VAL A 32 5.52 5.87 -11.32
N THR A 33 4.19 5.69 -11.21
CA THR A 33 3.44 5.65 -9.95
C THR A 33 2.88 4.27 -9.64
N GLY A 34 2.38 4.09 -8.42
CA GLY A 34 1.79 2.82 -7.99
C GLY A 34 2.83 1.78 -7.58
N SER A 35 3.92 2.21 -6.92
CA SER A 35 4.97 1.29 -6.46
C SER A 35 4.38 0.15 -5.63
N CYS A 36 4.54 -1.07 -6.14
CA CYS A 36 4.03 -2.26 -5.48
C CYS A 36 4.78 -3.48 -6.04
N HIS A 37 5.72 -4.02 -5.28
CA HIS A 37 6.56 -5.12 -5.72
C HIS A 37 6.48 -6.27 -4.72
N GLU A 38 6.26 -7.47 -5.22
CA GLU A 38 6.26 -8.68 -4.40
C GLU A 38 7.63 -9.36 -4.48
N LEU A 39 8.24 -9.55 -3.31
CA LEU A 39 9.45 -10.34 -3.14
C LEU A 39 9.07 -11.73 -2.64
N ARG A 40 9.36 -12.76 -3.43
CA ARG A 40 9.26 -14.17 -3.02
C ARG A 40 10.63 -14.71 -2.64
N ILE A 41 10.79 -15.08 -1.38
CA ILE A 41 12.05 -15.57 -0.84
C ILE A 41 11.80 -16.56 0.29
N ALA A 42 12.48 -17.70 0.27
CA ALA A 42 12.38 -18.73 1.32
C ALA A 42 10.93 -19.16 1.65
N GLY A 43 10.06 -19.24 0.63
CA GLY A 43 8.64 -19.59 0.80
C GLY A 43 7.77 -18.46 1.35
N LYS A 44 8.33 -17.26 1.56
CA LYS A 44 7.63 -16.07 2.02
C LYS A 44 7.34 -15.11 0.89
N ARG A 45 6.24 -14.39 1.00
CA ARG A 45 5.81 -13.34 0.05
C ARG A 45 5.76 -12.02 0.80
N ILE A 46 6.70 -11.13 0.49
CA ILE A 46 6.85 -9.82 1.12
C ILE A 46 6.48 -8.76 0.12
N LEU A 47 5.58 -7.86 0.48
CA LEU A 47 5.22 -6.71 -0.34
C LEU A 47 6.15 -5.54 -0.03
N LEU A 48 6.77 -4.98 -1.06
CA LEU A 48 7.56 -3.76 -0.99
C LEU A 48 6.72 -2.63 -1.57
N ASP A 49 6.29 -1.70 -0.72
CA ASP A 49 5.34 -0.63 -0.98
C ASP A 49 3.94 -1.11 -1.41
N CYS A 50 2.98 -0.22 -1.34
CA CYS A 50 1.62 -0.40 -1.83
C CYS A 50 1.05 0.96 -2.24
N GLY A 51 1.55 1.47 -3.36
CA GLY A 51 1.34 2.83 -3.81
C GLY A 51 0.08 3.04 -4.66
N LEU A 52 -0.37 4.28 -4.68
CA LEU A 52 -1.48 4.74 -5.50
C LEU A 52 -1.00 4.99 -6.94
N PHE A 53 -1.71 4.43 -7.92
CA PHE A 53 -1.54 4.80 -9.31
C PHE A 53 -2.15 6.19 -9.55
N GLN A 54 -1.38 7.05 -10.19
CA GLN A 54 -1.79 8.41 -10.56
C GLN A 54 -1.88 8.50 -12.08
N GLY A 55 -2.73 9.41 -12.58
CA GLY A 55 -2.91 9.60 -14.02
C GLY A 55 -4.36 9.85 -14.38
N LYS A 56 -4.79 9.36 -15.54
CA LYS A 56 -6.18 9.51 -15.99
C LYS A 56 -7.12 8.81 -15.02
N ARG A 57 -8.18 9.53 -14.59
CA ARG A 57 -9.09 9.11 -13.52
C ARG A 57 -9.60 7.67 -13.68
N GLN A 58 -10.09 7.32 -14.87
CA GLN A 58 -10.70 6.00 -15.09
C GLN A 58 -9.65 4.88 -14.99
N GLU A 59 -8.51 5.03 -15.67
CA GLU A 59 -7.43 4.03 -15.66
C GLU A 59 -6.84 3.84 -14.27
N SER A 60 -6.60 4.95 -13.55
CA SER A 60 -6.06 4.89 -12.19
C SER A 60 -7.07 4.32 -11.20
N ALA A 61 -8.36 4.61 -11.35
CA ALA A 61 -9.41 4.07 -10.48
C ALA A 61 -9.47 2.53 -10.55
N GLU A 62 -9.47 1.95 -11.76
CA GLU A 62 -9.48 0.50 -11.95
C GLU A 62 -8.24 -0.17 -11.37
N LYS A 63 -7.05 0.39 -11.63
CA LYS A 63 -5.77 -0.12 -11.08
C LYS A 63 -5.73 -0.04 -9.55
N ASN A 64 -6.26 1.04 -8.97
CA ASN A 64 -6.25 1.25 -7.54
C ASN A 64 -7.25 0.38 -6.79
N ALA A 65 -8.35 0.01 -7.41
CA ALA A 65 -9.40 -0.81 -6.80
C ALA A 65 -9.03 -2.30 -6.71
N THR A 66 -8.04 -2.77 -7.47
CA THR A 66 -7.75 -4.20 -7.61
C THR A 66 -6.32 -4.56 -7.22
N PHE A 67 -6.12 -5.82 -6.82
CA PHE A 67 -4.81 -6.44 -6.60
C PHE A 67 -4.71 -7.73 -7.42
N ALA A 68 -3.53 -8.02 -7.94
CA ALA A 68 -3.24 -9.27 -8.66
C ALA A 68 -3.00 -10.47 -7.72
N PHE A 69 -3.19 -10.28 -6.41
CA PHE A 69 -3.04 -11.27 -5.36
C PHE A 69 -4.17 -11.11 -4.34
N ASP A 70 -4.40 -12.11 -3.50
CA ASP A 70 -5.36 -12.02 -2.38
C ASP A 70 -4.69 -11.39 -1.15
N PRO A 71 -5.04 -10.14 -0.77
CA PRO A 71 -4.42 -9.48 0.38
C PRO A 71 -4.62 -10.22 1.70
N SER A 72 -5.68 -11.00 1.84
CA SER A 72 -6.03 -11.70 3.07
C SER A 72 -5.18 -12.94 3.33
N LYS A 73 -4.51 -13.48 2.30
CA LYS A 73 -3.84 -14.80 2.37
C LYS A 73 -2.44 -14.81 1.80
N ASP A 74 -2.20 -14.02 0.74
CA ASP A 74 -1.02 -14.23 -0.10
C ASP A 74 0.24 -13.55 0.42
N ILE A 75 0.11 -12.49 1.21
CA ILE A 75 1.23 -11.64 1.64
C ILE A 75 1.55 -11.87 3.12
N ASP A 76 2.75 -12.33 3.43
CA ASP A 76 3.21 -12.60 4.79
C ASP A 76 3.59 -11.32 5.57
N ALA A 77 4.13 -10.31 4.88
CA ALA A 77 4.53 -9.04 5.47
C ALA A 77 4.60 -7.94 4.41
N MET A 78 4.59 -6.69 4.84
CA MET A 78 4.80 -5.52 3.98
C MET A 78 5.92 -4.64 4.54
N ILE A 79 6.71 -4.05 3.65
CA ILE A 79 7.75 -3.07 3.98
C ILE A 79 7.42 -1.80 3.21
N LEU A 80 7.34 -0.67 3.92
CA LEU A 80 7.15 0.64 3.32
C LEU A 80 8.48 1.39 3.28
N SER A 81 8.87 1.82 2.09
CA SER A 81 10.10 2.56 1.86
C SER A 81 10.02 3.99 2.39
N HIS A 82 8.98 4.70 2.04
CA HIS A 82 8.71 6.07 2.47
C HIS A 82 7.21 6.43 2.27
N ALA A 83 6.79 7.62 2.73
CA ALA A 83 5.38 7.97 2.88
C ALA A 83 4.73 8.68 1.69
N HIS A 84 5.35 8.74 0.50
CA HIS A 84 4.70 9.32 -0.67
C HIS A 84 3.50 8.47 -1.12
N MET A 85 2.45 9.11 -1.62
CA MET A 85 1.19 8.46 -1.97
C MET A 85 1.33 7.37 -3.05
N ASP A 86 2.27 7.49 -3.96
CA ASP A 86 2.60 6.47 -4.95
C ASP A 86 3.40 5.28 -4.38
N HIS A 87 3.70 5.29 -3.07
CA HIS A 87 4.33 4.20 -2.31
C HIS A 87 3.45 3.65 -1.18
N VAL A 88 2.57 4.46 -0.57
CA VAL A 88 1.73 4.03 0.55
C VAL A 88 0.22 4.16 0.29
N GLY A 89 -0.19 4.86 -0.75
CA GLY A 89 -1.57 5.34 -0.91
C GLY A 89 -2.64 4.26 -1.07
N ARG A 90 -2.29 2.97 -1.33
CA ARG A 90 -3.24 1.85 -1.34
C ARG A 90 -3.17 0.97 -0.08
N VAL A 91 -2.38 1.34 0.92
CA VAL A 91 -2.33 0.58 2.19
C VAL A 91 -3.71 0.46 2.85
N PRO A 92 -4.53 1.55 2.95
CA PRO A 92 -5.88 1.41 3.48
C PRO A 92 -6.78 0.50 2.63
N VAL A 93 -6.63 0.52 1.31
CA VAL A 93 -7.38 -0.40 0.41
C VAL A 93 -6.97 -1.84 0.64
N LEU A 94 -5.67 -2.10 0.84
CA LEU A 94 -5.13 -3.42 1.15
C LEU A 94 -5.73 -3.94 2.47
N TRP A 95 -5.82 -3.07 3.49
CA TRP A 95 -6.46 -3.38 4.76
C TRP A 95 -7.96 -3.69 4.61
N LYS A 96 -8.69 -2.89 3.84
CA LYS A 96 -10.11 -3.14 3.51
C LYS A 96 -10.31 -4.49 2.82
N ARG A 97 -9.34 -4.95 2.05
CA ARG A 97 -9.34 -6.24 1.36
C ARG A 97 -8.85 -7.41 2.22
N GLY A 98 -8.64 -7.18 3.52
CA GLY A 98 -8.40 -8.25 4.50
C GLY A 98 -6.94 -8.48 4.87
N TYR A 99 -5.99 -7.67 4.42
CA TYR A 99 -4.61 -7.76 4.91
C TYR A 99 -4.57 -7.47 6.42
N ARG A 100 -3.89 -8.32 7.19
CA ARG A 100 -3.80 -8.19 8.65
C ARG A 100 -2.40 -8.52 9.18
N ASN A 101 -1.44 -8.74 8.29
CA ASN A 101 -0.07 -9.08 8.67
C ASN A 101 0.76 -7.82 8.97
N ALA A 102 1.99 -8.01 9.44
CA ALA A 102 2.86 -6.93 9.86
C ALA A 102 3.25 -5.98 8.73
N VAL A 103 3.27 -4.68 9.05
CA VAL A 103 3.81 -3.60 8.20
C VAL A 103 5.05 -3.05 8.86
N TYR A 104 6.17 -3.07 8.16
CA TYR A 104 7.47 -2.58 8.63
C TYR A 104 7.83 -1.28 7.91
N CYS A 105 8.21 -0.27 8.68
CA CYS A 105 8.70 1.00 8.14
C CYS A 105 9.57 1.71 9.19
N THR A 106 10.21 2.81 8.81
CA THR A 106 10.86 3.68 9.78
C THR A 106 9.81 4.48 10.58
N TYR A 107 10.17 4.97 11.74
CA TYR A 107 9.29 5.85 12.56
C TYR A 107 8.87 7.10 11.77
N ALA A 108 9.79 7.72 11.04
CA ALA A 108 9.48 8.88 10.21
C ALA A 108 8.47 8.55 9.10
N THR A 109 8.61 7.40 8.45
CA THR A 109 7.66 6.94 7.43
C THR A 109 6.29 6.70 8.05
N ARG A 110 6.20 6.07 9.22
CA ARG A 110 4.94 5.84 9.94
C ARG A 110 4.23 7.16 10.24
N ASP A 111 4.93 8.09 10.92
CA ASP A 111 4.35 9.34 11.40
C ASP A 111 3.87 10.22 10.23
N LEU A 112 4.61 10.23 9.13
CA LEU A 112 4.21 10.96 7.93
C LEU A 112 3.08 10.25 7.17
N ALA A 113 3.13 8.91 7.06
CA ALA A 113 2.09 8.15 6.37
C ALA A 113 0.72 8.28 7.06
N GLU A 114 0.67 8.34 8.40
CA GLU A 114 -0.55 8.58 9.17
C GLU A 114 -1.26 9.87 8.70
N VAL A 115 -0.51 10.96 8.57
CA VAL A 115 -1.05 12.25 8.10
C VAL A 115 -1.43 12.19 6.62
N MET A 116 -0.56 11.65 5.78
CA MET A 116 -0.74 11.59 4.33
C MET A 116 -1.94 10.72 3.93
N LEU A 117 -2.12 9.57 4.59
CA LEU A 117 -3.24 8.67 4.30
C LEU A 117 -4.57 9.24 4.78
N ALA A 118 -4.60 9.89 5.95
CA ALA A 118 -5.80 10.56 6.45
C ALA A 118 -6.23 11.71 5.51
N ASP A 119 -5.29 12.54 5.08
CA ASP A 119 -5.54 13.62 4.11
C ASP A 119 -5.98 13.07 2.76
N GLY A 120 -5.31 12.02 2.26
CA GLY A 120 -5.69 11.34 1.03
C GLY A 120 -7.11 10.75 1.07
N GLY A 121 -7.54 10.19 2.21
CA GLY A 121 -8.92 9.75 2.42
C GLY A 121 -9.92 10.90 2.37
N TYR A 122 -9.63 11.98 3.07
CA TYR A 122 -10.46 13.19 3.03
C TYR A 122 -10.61 13.77 1.62
N ILE A 123 -9.52 13.89 0.87
CA ILE A 123 -9.55 14.37 -0.53
C ILE A 123 -10.43 13.48 -1.39
N GLN A 124 -10.29 12.14 -1.29
CA GLN A 124 -11.10 11.21 -2.06
C GLN A 124 -12.60 11.29 -1.73
N GLU A 125 -12.96 11.47 -0.44
CA GLU A 125 -14.35 11.70 -0.02
C GLU A 125 -14.91 12.98 -0.65
N LYS A 126 -14.15 14.08 -0.65
CA LYS A 126 -14.57 15.36 -1.24
C LYS A 126 -14.67 15.31 -2.76
N ASP A 127 -13.73 14.67 -3.41
CA ASP A 127 -13.76 14.45 -4.85
C ASP A 127 -15.01 13.65 -5.27
N GLU A 128 -15.31 12.56 -4.56
CA GLU A 128 -16.48 11.74 -4.86
C GLU A 128 -17.78 12.51 -4.63
N GLU A 129 -17.88 13.25 -3.51
CA GLU A 129 -19.02 14.12 -3.24
C GLU A 129 -19.24 15.15 -4.36
N PHE A 130 -18.17 15.79 -4.82
CA PHE A 130 -18.22 16.75 -5.91
C PHE A 130 -18.68 16.10 -7.22
N PHE A 131 -18.11 14.94 -7.58
CA PHE A 131 -18.44 14.24 -8.82
C PHE A 131 -19.87 13.71 -8.81
N CYS A 132 -20.31 13.12 -7.72
CA CYS A 132 -21.67 12.62 -7.58
C CYS A 132 -22.71 13.73 -7.74
N LYS A 133 -22.45 14.92 -7.20
CA LYS A 133 -23.34 16.08 -7.34
C LYS A 133 -23.40 16.61 -8.76
N HIS A 134 -22.27 16.62 -9.50
CA HIS A 134 -22.20 17.24 -10.82
C HIS A 134 -22.48 16.28 -11.97
N LEU A 135 -22.28 14.97 -11.78
CA LEU A 135 -22.48 13.95 -12.80
C LEU A 135 -23.84 13.23 -12.72
N GLN A 136 -24.73 13.62 -11.81
CA GLN A 136 -26.10 13.08 -11.75
C GLN A 136 -26.89 13.16 -13.07
N LYS A 137 -26.44 13.99 -14.03
CA LYS A 137 -27.01 14.12 -15.40
C LYS A 137 -26.44 13.11 -16.40
N SER A 138 -25.31 12.47 -16.12
CA SER A 138 -24.71 11.42 -16.94
C SER A 138 -24.76 10.13 -16.12
N MET A 139 -25.28 9.04 -16.66
CA MET A 139 -25.47 7.73 -16.00
C MET A 139 -24.16 7.10 -15.45
N ILE A 140 -23.30 7.89 -14.83
CA ILE A 140 -22.05 7.44 -14.21
C ILE A 140 -22.36 7.02 -12.78
N LYS A 141 -22.08 5.77 -12.48
CA LYS A 141 -22.25 5.19 -11.16
C LYS A 141 -21.23 5.78 -10.18
N CYS A 142 -21.70 6.26 -9.04
CA CYS A 142 -20.85 6.69 -7.93
C CYS A 142 -20.55 5.46 -7.09
N ASP A 143 -19.33 4.94 -7.19
CA ASP A 143 -18.91 3.73 -6.46
C ASP A 143 -18.30 4.05 -5.08
N GLY A 144 -18.20 5.34 -4.72
CA GLY A 144 -17.58 5.84 -3.49
C GLY A 144 -16.04 5.94 -3.57
N PRO A 145 -15.41 6.52 -2.54
CA PRO A 145 -13.96 6.64 -2.47
C PRO A 145 -13.30 5.27 -2.31
N LEU A 146 -12.07 5.12 -2.76
CA LEU A 146 -11.28 3.90 -2.56
C LEU A 146 -11.15 3.57 -1.07
N TYR A 147 -10.91 4.62 -0.27
CA TYR A 147 -10.91 4.57 1.18
C TYR A 147 -11.28 5.94 1.74
N THR A 148 -11.79 5.94 2.94
CA THR A 148 -12.19 7.14 3.70
C THR A 148 -11.07 7.57 4.66
N GLN A 149 -11.18 8.77 5.22
CA GLN A 149 -10.31 9.21 6.32
C GLN A 149 -10.37 8.24 7.51
N GLN A 150 -11.54 7.67 7.79
CA GLN A 150 -11.72 6.69 8.86
C GLN A 150 -11.04 5.34 8.55
N ASP A 151 -10.98 4.92 7.29
CA ASP A 151 -10.28 3.70 6.87
C ASP A 151 -8.76 3.83 7.01
N ALA A 152 -8.25 5.07 7.05
CA ALA A 152 -6.82 5.39 7.16
C ALA A 152 -6.34 5.55 8.62
N ALA A 153 -7.25 5.67 9.60
CA ALA A 153 -6.95 5.81 11.03
C ALA A 153 -6.77 4.45 11.70
#